data_70c4b8815706b2adbfd03af8c6082775
#
_entry.id   70c4b8815706b2adbfd03af8c6082775
#
_cell.length_a   1.000
_cell.length_b   1.000
_cell.length_c   1.000
_cell.angle_alpha   90.00
_cell.angle_beta   90.00
_cell.angle_gamma   90.00
#
_symmetry.space_group_name_H-M   'P 1'
#
loop_
_entity.id
_entity.type
_entity.pdbx_description
1 polymer ?
#
loop_
_entity_poly.entity_id
_entity_poly.type
_entity_poly.pdbx_seq_one_letter_code
_entity_poly.pdbx_strand_id
1 'polypeptide(L)'
;MSWLIGPVLIGVAVNQINTMVDRTLASTLVEGSISALNYANKLNGFVMALFITSVGAVIYPMLSKLSSEDNKEKFISSVVQSINSVILLVIPISIGAIVLATPIVKLLFQRGEFDARATSMTAIALIMYSIGMVAFGLRDIIGKVFYALKDTKTPMINGAIAMIMNIVLNIILVKYLQLAGLALATSI
;
A
#
# COMPACT_ATOMS: atom_id res chain seq x y z
N MET A 1 0.79 -28.90 10.98
CA MET A 1 1.54 -27.97 10.10
C MET A 1 0.82 -27.71 8.76
N SER A 2 0.10 -28.65 8.21
CA SER A 2 -0.61 -28.51 6.92
C SER A 2 -1.83 -27.55 6.92
N TRP A 3 -2.44 -27.28 8.04
CA TRP A 3 -3.61 -26.38 8.16
C TRP A 3 -3.30 -24.89 7.95
N LEU A 4 -2.05 -24.46 8.08
CA LEU A 4 -1.63 -23.07 7.85
C LEU A 4 -1.25 -22.79 6.39
N ILE A 5 -0.98 -23.84 5.62
CA ILE A 5 -0.55 -23.70 4.21
C ILE A 5 -1.72 -23.23 3.32
N GLY A 6 -2.92 -23.77 3.56
CA GLY A 6 -4.12 -23.40 2.79
C GLY A 6 -4.45 -21.90 2.82
N PRO A 7 -4.62 -21.29 3.99
CA PRO A 7 -4.88 -19.85 4.10
C PRO A 7 -3.80 -18.96 3.49
N VAL A 8 -2.53 -19.36 3.64
CA VAL A 8 -1.39 -18.61 3.05
C VAL A 8 -1.42 -18.71 1.52
N LEU A 9 -1.64 -19.89 0.96
CA LEU A 9 -1.75 -20.08 -0.48
C LEU A 9 -2.93 -19.30 -1.07
N ILE A 10 -4.06 -19.28 -0.38
CA ILE A 10 -5.23 -18.48 -0.78
C ILE A 10 -4.87 -17.00 -0.78
N GLY A 11 -4.20 -16.48 0.25
CA GLY A 11 -3.78 -15.09 0.31
C GLY A 11 -2.81 -14.70 -0.81
N VAL A 12 -1.87 -15.59 -1.16
CA VAL A 12 -0.94 -15.38 -2.28
C VAL A 12 -1.68 -15.43 -3.62
N ALA A 13 -2.57 -16.39 -3.82
CA ALA A 13 -3.38 -16.51 -5.04
C ALA A 13 -4.27 -15.28 -5.25
N VAL A 14 -4.88 -14.80 -4.19
CA VAL A 14 -5.72 -13.60 -4.15
C VAL A 14 -4.92 -12.36 -4.59
N ASN A 15 -3.72 -12.15 -4.04
CA ASN A 15 -2.84 -11.06 -4.45
C ASN A 15 -2.41 -11.18 -5.92
N GLN A 16 -2.15 -12.40 -6.38
CA GLN A 16 -1.76 -12.64 -7.77
C GLN A 16 -2.89 -12.35 -8.75
N ILE A 17 -4.13 -12.72 -8.40
CA ILE A 17 -5.32 -12.40 -9.19
C ILE A 17 -5.51 -10.88 -9.29
N ASN A 18 -5.38 -10.15 -8.18
CA ASN A 18 -5.49 -8.70 -8.19
C ASN A 18 -4.45 -8.06 -9.13
N THR A 19 -3.19 -8.49 -9.02
CA THR A 19 -2.12 -8.01 -9.90
C THR A 19 -2.37 -8.34 -11.38
N MET A 20 -2.97 -9.50 -11.67
CA MET A 20 -3.35 -9.87 -13.06
C MET A 20 -4.47 -8.98 -13.58
N VAL A 21 -5.50 -8.70 -12.77
CA VAL A 21 -6.60 -7.78 -13.14
C VAL A 21 -6.04 -6.39 -13.43
N ASP A 22 -5.19 -5.85 -12.55
CA ASP A 22 -4.57 -4.54 -12.72
C ASP A 22 -3.77 -4.47 -14.03
N ARG A 23 -2.95 -5.49 -14.31
CA ARG A 23 -2.15 -5.56 -15.54
C ARG A 23 -3.02 -5.70 -16.79
N THR A 24 -4.08 -6.51 -16.72
CA THR A 24 -5.01 -6.69 -17.84
C THR A 24 -5.72 -5.39 -18.14
N LEU A 25 -6.21 -4.67 -17.14
CA LEU A 25 -6.84 -3.36 -17.34
C LEU A 25 -5.82 -2.31 -17.81
N ALA A 26 -4.62 -2.29 -17.26
CA ALA A 26 -3.57 -1.38 -17.70
C ALA A 26 -3.10 -1.64 -19.13
N SER A 27 -3.17 -2.88 -19.62
CA SER A 27 -2.83 -3.22 -21.00
C SER A 27 -3.84 -2.69 -22.04
N THR A 28 -5.05 -2.36 -21.62
CA THR A 28 -6.06 -1.74 -22.50
C THR A 28 -5.91 -0.21 -22.58
N LEU A 29 -5.03 0.36 -21.78
CA LEU A 29 -4.75 1.79 -21.75
C LEU A 29 -3.65 2.17 -22.74
N VAL A 30 -3.32 3.46 -22.75
CA VAL A 30 -2.28 4.03 -23.61
C VAL A 30 -0.93 3.34 -23.35
N GLU A 31 -0.15 3.15 -24.40
CA GLU A 31 1.20 2.59 -24.32
C GLU A 31 2.05 3.27 -23.24
N GLY A 32 2.77 2.48 -22.44
CA GLY A 32 3.55 2.93 -21.30
C GLY A 32 2.81 2.93 -19.96
N SER A 33 1.46 2.72 -19.93
CA SER A 33 0.69 2.75 -18.70
C SER A 33 1.14 1.71 -17.65
N ILE A 34 1.44 0.48 -18.08
CA ILE A 34 1.96 -0.57 -17.19
C ILE A 34 3.29 -0.17 -16.57
N SER A 35 4.19 0.39 -17.38
CA SER A 35 5.51 0.85 -16.91
C SER A 35 5.37 2.01 -15.93
N ALA A 36 4.52 3.00 -16.23
CA ALA A 36 4.26 4.14 -15.37
C ALA A 36 3.72 3.70 -13.99
N LEU A 37 2.74 2.80 -13.95
CA LEU A 37 2.21 2.22 -12.70
C LEU A 37 3.29 1.47 -11.93
N ASN A 38 4.11 0.67 -12.61
CA ASN A 38 5.19 -0.08 -11.97
C ASN A 38 6.25 0.84 -11.34
N TYR A 39 6.67 1.91 -12.03
CA TYR A 39 7.63 2.87 -11.49
C TYR A 39 7.04 3.65 -10.30
N ALA A 40 5.80 4.12 -10.41
CA ALA A 40 5.13 4.81 -9.33
C ALA A 40 4.94 3.89 -8.10
N ASN A 41 4.54 2.63 -8.32
CA ASN A 41 4.39 1.66 -7.24
C ASN A 41 5.74 1.32 -6.57
N LYS A 42 6.85 1.26 -7.32
CA LYS A 42 8.19 1.08 -6.72
C LYS A 42 8.56 2.25 -5.81
N LEU A 43 8.27 3.50 -6.20
CA LEU A 43 8.52 4.67 -5.37
C LEU A 43 7.65 4.63 -4.10
N ASN A 44 6.36 4.35 -4.25
CA ASN A 44 5.45 4.19 -3.12
C ASN A 44 5.93 3.06 -2.19
N GLY A 45 6.28 1.89 -2.74
CA GLY A 45 6.80 0.76 -2.00
C GLY A 45 8.11 1.05 -1.26
N PHE A 46 8.99 1.87 -1.84
CA PHE A 46 10.22 2.32 -1.18
C PHE A 46 9.91 3.15 0.08
N VAL A 47 8.98 4.09 -0.02
CA VAL A 47 8.54 4.89 1.13
C VAL A 47 7.93 4.01 2.22
N MET A 48 7.04 3.09 1.82
CA MET A 48 6.41 2.14 2.75
C MET A 48 7.43 1.25 3.45
N ALA A 49 8.42 0.72 2.71
CA ALA A 49 9.47 -0.12 3.28
C ALA A 49 10.36 0.67 4.26
N LEU A 50 10.76 1.88 3.90
CA LEU A 50 11.69 2.68 4.68
C LEU A 50 11.07 3.17 6.00
N PHE A 51 9.84 3.64 5.97
CA PHE A 51 9.21 4.29 7.13
C PHE A 51 8.24 3.37 7.86
N ILE A 52 7.31 2.73 7.17
CA ILE A 52 6.23 1.98 7.82
C ILE A 52 6.69 0.60 8.27
N THR A 53 7.39 -0.13 7.39
CA THR A 53 7.89 -1.47 7.74
C THR A 53 8.93 -1.39 8.86
N SER A 54 9.79 -0.36 8.86
CA SER A 54 10.79 -0.15 9.91
C SER A 54 10.14 0.13 11.26
N VAL A 55 9.15 1.02 11.30
CA VAL A 55 8.37 1.30 12.52
C VAL A 55 7.66 0.02 12.98
N GLY A 56 7.03 -0.69 12.07
CA GLY A 56 6.33 -1.93 12.36
C GLY A 56 7.22 -3.05 12.90
N ALA A 57 8.47 -3.12 12.45
CA ALA A 57 9.44 -4.11 12.94
C ALA A 57 9.80 -3.90 14.41
N VAL A 58 9.78 -2.66 14.89
CA VAL A 58 10.03 -2.33 16.31
C VAL A 58 8.76 -2.53 17.15
N ILE A 59 7.62 -2.13 16.61
CA ILE A 59 6.35 -2.13 17.34
C ILE A 59 5.81 -3.55 17.56
N TYR A 60 5.92 -4.42 16.57
CA TYR A 60 5.31 -5.75 16.64
C TYR A 60 5.81 -6.63 17.81
N PRO A 61 7.12 -6.77 18.06
CA PRO A 61 7.62 -7.51 19.22
C PRO A 61 7.17 -6.89 20.55
N MET A 62 7.15 -5.55 20.62
CA MET A 62 6.70 -4.83 21.83
C MET A 62 5.23 -5.11 22.13
N LEU A 63 4.35 -5.02 21.12
CA LEU A 63 2.93 -5.32 21.29
C LEU A 63 2.68 -6.79 21.64
N SER A 64 3.42 -7.72 21.01
CA SER A 64 3.34 -9.15 21.33
C SER A 64 3.72 -9.43 22.79
N LYS A 65 4.75 -8.77 23.31
CA LYS A 65 5.15 -8.88 24.72
C LYS A 65 4.06 -8.35 25.66
N LEU A 66 3.58 -7.13 25.43
CA LEU A 66 2.54 -6.51 26.24
C LEU A 66 1.23 -7.28 26.23
N SER A 67 0.88 -7.89 25.11
CA SER A 67 -0.28 -8.76 24.99
C SER A 67 -0.14 -10.04 25.82
N SER A 68 1.08 -10.60 25.94
CA SER A 68 1.34 -11.79 26.76
C SER A 68 1.41 -11.52 28.25
N GLU A 69 1.76 -10.30 28.64
CA GLU A 69 1.83 -9.86 30.04
C GLU A 69 0.45 -9.42 30.60
N ASP A 70 -0.63 -9.52 29.82
CA ASP A 70 -1.99 -9.04 30.14
C ASP A 70 -2.05 -7.57 30.61
N ASN A 71 -1.11 -6.75 30.15
CA ASN A 71 -1.04 -5.34 30.49
C ASN A 71 -1.80 -4.48 29.49
N LYS A 72 -3.13 -4.47 29.62
CA LYS A 72 -4.04 -3.81 28.67
C LYS A 72 -3.80 -2.31 28.54
N GLU A 73 -3.52 -1.63 29.63
CA GLU A 73 -3.30 -0.18 29.62
C GLU A 73 -2.07 0.21 28.80
N LYS A 74 -0.93 -0.45 29.05
CA LYS A 74 0.29 -0.23 28.27
C LYS A 74 0.13 -0.69 26.81
N PHE A 75 -0.59 -1.78 26.59
CA PHE A 75 -0.87 -2.25 25.22
C PHE A 75 -1.62 -1.18 24.43
N ILE A 76 -2.75 -0.67 24.95
CA ILE A 76 -3.55 0.36 24.30
C ILE A 76 -2.73 1.65 24.08
N SER A 77 -2.01 2.10 25.10
CA SER A 77 -1.15 3.28 24.99
C SER A 77 -0.10 3.11 23.89
N SER A 78 0.53 1.94 23.79
CA SER A 78 1.51 1.62 22.73
C SER A 78 0.89 1.58 21.34
N VAL A 79 -0.32 1.07 21.22
CA VAL A 79 -1.07 1.07 19.94
C VAL A 79 -1.35 2.51 19.49
N VAL A 80 -1.88 3.34 20.40
CA VAL A 80 -2.19 4.76 20.11
C VAL A 80 -0.91 5.51 19.71
N GLN A 81 0.18 5.32 20.45
CA GLN A 81 1.47 5.95 20.14
C GLN A 81 1.99 5.51 18.77
N SER A 82 1.82 4.24 18.42
CA SER A 82 2.22 3.69 17.12
C SER A 82 1.44 4.30 15.97
N ILE A 83 0.12 4.42 16.12
CA ILE A 83 -0.77 5.07 15.16
C ILE A 83 -0.37 6.54 14.98
N ASN A 84 -0.19 7.27 16.07
CA ASN A 84 0.21 8.68 16.02
C ASN A 84 1.57 8.87 15.35
N SER A 85 2.54 7.98 15.61
CA SER A 85 3.85 8.02 14.98
C SER A 85 3.77 7.82 13.48
N VAL A 86 2.95 6.86 13.02
CA VAL A 86 2.75 6.63 11.57
C VAL A 86 2.06 7.82 10.92
N ILE A 87 1.02 8.37 11.53
CA ILE A 87 0.31 9.55 11.02
C ILE A 87 1.29 10.73 10.89
N LEU A 88 2.06 11.00 11.95
CA LEU A 88 3.02 12.12 11.98
C LEU A 88 4.12 11.99 10.92
N LEU A 89 4.57 10.78 10.63
CA LEU A 89 5.60 10.53 9.62
C LEU A 89 5.01 10.50 8.21
N VAL A 90 3.90 9.80 8.01
CA VAL A 90 3.40 9.51 6.66
C VAL A 90 2.66 10.69 6.04
N ILE A 91 1.97 11.52 6.83
CA ILE A 91 1.27 12.71 6.28
C ILE A 91 2.25 13.66 5.57
N PRO A 92 3.35 14.14 6.19
CA PRO A 92 4.27 15.05 5.49
C PRO A 92 4.94 14.36 4.29
N ILE A 93 5.24 13.07 4.37
CA ILE A 93 5.81 12.30 3.27
C ILE A 93 4.82 12.20 2.10
N SER A 94 3.55 11.89 2.40
CA SER A 94 2.48 11.82 1.39
C SER A 94 2.28 13.18 0.69
N ILE A 95 2.19 14.26 1.46
CA ILE A 95 2.08 15.61 0.91
C ILE A 95 3.32 15.96 0.06
N GLY A 96 4.52 15.65 0.55
CA GLY A 96 5.76 15.86 -0.18
C GLY A 96 5.79 15.06 -1.49
N ALA A 97 5.35 13.80 -1.46
CA ALA A 97 5.28 12.96 -2.65
C ALA A 97 4.25 13.47 -3.67
N ILE A 98 3.12 14.03 -3.22
CA ILE A 98 2.11 14.65 -4.09
C ILE A 98 2.66 15.93 -4.74
N VAL A 99 3.19 16.84 -3.93
CA VAL A 99 3.68 18.15 -4.41
C VAL A 99 4.92 18.01 -5.30
N LEU A 100 5.82 17.09 -4.95
CA LEU A 100 7.09 16.89 -5.64
C LEU A 100 7.06 15.68 -6.60
N ALA A 101 5.91 15.14 -6.95
CA ALA A 101 5.78 13.93 -7.78
C ALA A 101 6.56 14.06 -9.10
N THR A 102 6.33 15.14 -9.85
CA THR A 102 6.99 15.37 -11.14
C THR A 102 8.51 15.53 -10.99
N PRO A 103 9.05 16.41 -10.12
CA PRO A 103 10.49 16.55 -9.95
C PRO A 103 11.15 15.25 -9.42
N ILE A 104 10.49 14.49 -8.54
CA ILE A 104 11.01 13.19 -8.05
C ILE A 104 11.14 12.21 -9.21
N VAL A 105 10.08 12.02 -9.98
CA VAL A 105 10.08 11.08 -11.12
C VAL A 105 11.07 11.53 -12.18
N LYS A 106 11.13 12.83 -12.47
CA LYS A 106 12.09 13.41 -13.43
C LYS A 106 13.52 13.13 -13.01
N LEU A 107 13.86 13.43 -11.77
CA LEU A 107 15.22 13.26 -11.24
C LEU A 107 15.67 11.79 -11.25
N LEU A 108 14.77 10.88 -10.92
CA LEU A 108 15.13 9.46 -10.74
C LEU A 108 15.10 8.66 -12.04
N PHE A 109 14.19 8.99 -12.96
CA PHE A 109 13.90 8.12 -14.10
C PHE A 109 14.02 8.79 -15.48
N GLN A 110 13.92 10.12 -15.61
CA GLN A 110 13.91 10.77 -16.92
C GLN A 110 15.30 10.74 -17.58
N ARG A 111 15.55 9.64 -18.32
CA ARG A 111 16.75 9.44 -19.13
C ARG A 111 16.48 8.40 -20.23
N GLY A 112 17.17 8.53 -21.36
CA GLY A 112 17.01 7.64 -22.51
C GLY A 112 15.56 7.58 -23.00
N GLU A 113 15.01 6.39 -23.10
CA GLU A 113 13.63 6.14 -23.56
C GLU A 113 12.55 6.59 -22.57
N PHE A 114 12.91 6.91 -21.30
CA PHE A 114 11.98 7.45 -20.33
C PHE A 114 11.82 8.96 -20.55
N ASP A 115 10.93 9.30 -21.46
CA ASP A 115 10.68 10.65 -21.94
C ASP A 115 9.81 11.50 -20.98
N ALA A 116 9.46 12.72 -21.40
CA ALA A 116 8.61 13.63 -20.65
C ALA A 116 7.18 13.10 -20.48
N ARG A 117 6.69 12.31 -21.44
CA ARG A 117 5.36 11.67 -21.36
C ARG A 117 5.34 10.57 -20.30
N ALA A 118 6.33 9.69 -20.31
CA ALA A 118 6.49 8.65 -19.29
C ALA A 118 6.65 9.27 -17.89
N THR A 119 7.38 10.39 -17.79
CA THR A 119 7.52 11.17 -16.55
C THR A 119 6.17 11.65 -16.03
N SER A 120 5.35 12.27 -16.90
CA SER A 120 4.03 12.79 -16.53
C SER A 120 3.08 11.68 -16.10
N MET A 121 3.02 10.57 -16.85
CA MET A 121 2.19 9.42 -16.51
C MET A 121 2.57 8.80 -15.17
N THR A 122 3.87 8.65 -14.92
CA THR A 122 4.38 8.10 -13.66
C THR A 122 4.14 9.05 -12.48
N ALA A 123 4.27 10.36 -12.68
CA ALA A 123 3.97 11.35 -11.65
C ALA A 123 2.50 11.35 -11.27
N ILE A 124 1.57 11.27 -12.24
CA ILE A 124 0.13 11.15 -11.97
C ILE A 124 -0.17 9.90 -11.16
N ALA A 125 0.39 8.75 -11.54
CA ALA A 125 0.23 7.50 -10.80
C ALA A 125 0.80 7.61 -9.38
N LEU A 126 1.96 8.27 -9.19
CA LEU A 126 2.57 8.48 -7.88
C LEU A 126 1.68 9.37 -6.99
N ILE A 127 1.09 10.44 -7.52
CA ILE A 127 0.13 11.28 -6.80
C ILE A 127 -1.04 10.44 -6.28
N MET A 128 -1.62 9.62 -7.16
CA MET A 128 -2.77 8.78 -6.78
C MET A 128 -2.40 7.74 -5.71
N TYR A 129 -1.25 7.07 -5.83
CA TYR A 129 -0.76 6.18 -4.77
C TYR A 129 -0.47 6.90 -3.46
N SER A 130 0.03 8.15 -3.53
CA SER A 130 0.37 8.92 -2.35
C SER A 130 -0.85 9.32 -1.51
N ILE A 131 -2.02 9.46 -2.11
CA ILE A 131 -3.29 9.71 -1.40
C ILE A 131 -3.58 8.57 -0.41
N GLY A 132 -3.31 7.32 -0.79
CA GLY A 132 -3.54 6.14 0.04
C GLY A 132 -2.43 5.84 1.05
N MET A 133 -1.28 6.51 1.02
CA MET A 133 -0.12 6.16 1.87
C MET A 133 -0.45 6.10 3.36
N VAL A 134 -1.24 7.05 3.86
CA VAL A 134 -1.63 7.09 5.28
C VAL A 134 -2.49 5.89 5.63
N ALA A 135 -3.47 5.55 4.79
CA ALA A 135 -4.34 4.39 4.99
C ALA A 135 -3.55 3.07 4.97
N PHE A 136 -2.62 2.93 4.03
CA PHE A 136 -1.70 1.78 3.98
C PHE A 136 -0.86 1.66 5.25
N GLY A 137 -0.30 2.78 5.73
CA GLY A 137 0.48 2.81 6.97
C GLY A 137 -0.33 2.39 8.19
N LEU A 138 -1.53 2.92 8.32
CA LEU A 138 -2.45 2.55 9.40
C LEU A 138 -2.88 1.09 9.30
N ARG A 139 -3.21 0.60 8.11
CA ARG A 139 -3.54 -0.80 7.87
C ARG A 139 -2.42 -1.74 8.30
N ASP A 140 -1.17 -1.41 7.98
CA ASP A 140 -0.01 -2.23 8.35
C ASP A 140 0.17 -2.31 9.87
N ILE A 141 0.08 -1.19 10.59
CA ILE A 141 0.17 -1.16 12.05
C ILE A 141 -1.01 -1.89 12.69
N ILE A 142 -2.23 -1.61 12.27
CA ILE A 142 -3.43 -2.28 12.79
C ILE A 142 -3.37 -3.79 12.55
N GLY A 143 -2.87 -4.22 11.38
CA GLY A 143 -2.62 -5.63 11.10
C GLY A 143 -1.67 -6.27 12.13
N LYS A 144 -0.59 -5.57 12.50
CA LYS A 144 0.35 -6.04 13.53
C LYS A 144 -0.27 -6.09 14.93
N VAL A 145 -1.19 -5.18 15.25
CA VAL A 145 -1.99 -5.24 16.50
C VAL A 145 -2.80 -6.53 16.55
N PHE A 146 -3.53 -6.87 15.48
CA PHE A 146 -4.29 -8.12 15.43
C PHE A 146 -3.38 -9.35 15.54
N TYR A 147 -2.24 -9.35 14.85
CA TYR A 147 -1.28 -10.46 14.96
C TYR A 147 -0.70 -10.60 16.37
N ALA A 148 -0.42 -9.50 17.06
CA ALA A 148 0.02 -9.51 18.45
C ALA A 148 -1.05 -10.11 19.39
N LEU A 149 -2.32 -9.92 19.08
CA LEU A 149 -3.47 -10.53 19.76
C LEU A 149 -3.77 -11.97 19.29
N LYS A 150 -2.93 -12.55 18.42
CA LYS A 150 -3.09 -13.87 17.80
C LYS A 150 -4.35 -14.00 16.93
N ASP A 151 -4.94 -12.89 16.53
CA ASP A 151 -6.05 -12.85 15.57
C ASP A 151 -5.51 -12.68 14.16
N THR A 152 -5.44 -13.75 13.41
CA THR A 152 -5.05 -13.74 11.99
C THR A 152 -6.25 -13.71 11.05
N LYS A 153 -7.46 -14.00 11.58
CA LYS A 153 -8.68 -14.10 10.77
C LYS A 153 -9.19 -12.72 10.35
N THR A 154 -9.24 -11.78 11.30
CA THR A 154 -9.74 -10.43 11.02
C THR A 154 -8.96 -9.71 9.93
N PRO A 155 -7.61 -9.62 9.96
CA PRO A 155 -6.84 -9.03 8.86
C PRO A 155 -7.02 -9.78 7.53
N MET A 156 -7.13 -11.09 7.55
CA MET A 156 -7.35 -11.90 6.35
C MET A 156 -8.69 -11.60 5.68
N ILE A 157 -9.78 -11.55 6.46
CA ILE A 157 -11.12 -11.24 5.96
C ILE A 157 -11.17 -9.82 5.41
N ASN A 158 -10.63 -8.84 6.16
CA ASN A 158 -10.57 -7.45 5.72
C ASN A 158 -9.73 -7.30 4.44
N GLY A 159 -8.62 -8.03 4.34
CA GLY A 159 -7.80 -8.06 3.12
C GLY A 159 -8.55 -8.62 1.91
N ALA A 160 -9.35 -9.67 2.08
CA ALA A 160 -10.17 -10.24 1.02
C ALA A 160 -11.27 -9.26 0.57
N ILE A 161 -11.94 -8.59 1.50
CA ILE A 161 -12.96 -7.58 1.21
C ILE A 161 -12.32 -6.40 0.46
N ALA A 162 -11.19 -5.89 0.95
CA ALA A 162 -10.46 -4.80 0.32
C ALA A 162 -10.05 -5.14 -1.12
N MET A 163 -9.61 -6.40 -1.37
CA MET A 163 -9.28 -6.84 -2.72
C MET A 163 -10.50 -6.84 -3.65
N ILE A 164 -11.64 -7.36 -3.21
CA ILE A 164 -12.87 -7.36 -4.00
C ILE A 164 -13.27 -5.91 -4.33
N MET A 165 -13.23 -5.03 -3.33
CA MET A 165 -13.50 -3.61 -3.53
C MET A 165 -12.52 -2.98 -4.51
N ASN A 166 -11.23 -3.28 -4.40
CA ASN A 166 -10.20 -2.80 -5.33
C ASN A 166 -10.50 -3.23 -6.77
N ILE A 167 -10.83 -4.50 -7.02
CA ILE A 167 -11.20 -4.99 -8.37
C ILE A 167 -12.41 -4.23 -8.91
N VAL A 168 -13.46 -4.04 -8.11
CA VAL A 168 -14.65 -3.30 -8.51
C VAL A 168 -14.30 -1.85 -8.85
N LEU A 169 -13.53 -1.19 -7.97
CA LEU A 169 -13.08 0.19 -8.18
C LEU A 169 -12.18 0.32 -9.41
N ASN A 170 -11.29 -0.64 -9.67
CA ASN A 170 -10.47 -0.67 -10.88
C ASN A 170 -11.33 -0.66 -12.13
N ILE A 171 -12.35 -1.53 -12.22
CA ILE A 171 -13.25 -1.63 -13.37
C ILE A 171 -14.05 -0.33 -13.58
N ILE A 172 -14.45 0.33 -12.49
CA ILE A 172 -15.21 1.58 -12.57
C ILE A 172 -14.29 2.74 -12.91
N LEU A 173 -13.22 2.93 -12.12
CA LEU A 173 -12.38 4.13 -12.22
C LEU A 173 -11.51 4.15 -13.48
N VAL A 174 -11.14 2.98 -14.03
CA VAL A 174 -10.38 2.92 -15.27
C VAL A 174 -11.16 3.55 -16.44
N LYS A 175 -12.47 3.45 -16.44
CA LYS A 175 -13.33 4.03 -17.50
C LYS A 175 -13.34 5.57 -17.49
N TYR A 176 -13.20 6.19 -16.32
CA TYR A 176 -13.28 7.65 -16.16
C TYR A 176 -11.91 8.31 -16.03
N LEU A 177 -11.00 7.67 -15.32
CA LEU A 177 -9.70 8.24 -14.94
C LEU A 177 -8.51 7.51 -15.60
N GLN A 178 -8.76 6.47 -16.38
CA GLN A 178 -7.71 5.69 -17.04
C GLN A 178 -6.60 5.26 -16.07
N LEU A 179 -5.34 5.59 -16.35
CA LEU A 179 -4.16 5.29 -15.52
C LEU A 179 -4.33 5.76 -14.07
N ALA A 180 -4.80 7.00 -13.88
CA ALA A 180 -5.04 7.57 -12.55
C ALA A 180 -6.08 6.78 -11.77
N GLY A 181 -7.07 6.22 -12.47
CA GLY A 181 -8.12 5.38 -11.87
C GLY A 181 -7.59 4.09 -11.26
N LEU A 182 -6.68 3.39 -11.95
CA LEU A 182 -6.05 2.17 -11.42
C LEU A 182 -5.19 2.46 -10.19
N ALA A 183 -4.40 3.52 -10.23
CA ALA A 183 -3.58 3.93 -9.09
C ALA A 183 -4.44 4.37 -7.89
N LEU A 184 -5.52 5.11 -8.14
CA LEU A 184 -6.46 5.56 -7.10
C LEU A 184 -7.23 4.39 -6.50
N ALA A 185 -7.73 3.46 -7.31
CA ALA A 185 -8.42 2.26 -6.81
C ALA A 185 -7.56 1.45 -5.83
N THR A 186 -6.26 1.37 -6.12
CA THR A 186 -5.32 0.70 -5.21
C THR A 186 -5.11 1.48 -3.90
N SER A 187 -5.34 2.79 -3.91
CA SER A 187 -5.17 3.69 -2.76
C SER A 187 -6.37 3.73 -1.80
N ILE A 188 -7.53 3.26 -2.24
CA ILE A 188 -8.77 3.20 -1.46
C ILE A 188 -8.94 1.82 -0.83
#